data_2903827fb70bd68ead580fb0d0ab65f9
#
_entry.id   2903827fb70bd68ead580fb0d0ab65f9
#
_cell.length_a   1.000
_cell.length_b   1.000
_cell.length_c   1.000
_cell.angle_alpha   90.00
_cell.angle_beta   90.00
_cell.angle_gamma   90.00
#
_symmetry.space_group_name_H-M   'P 1'
#
loop_
_entity.id
_entity.type
_entity.pdbx_description
1 polymer ?
#
loop_
_entity_poly.entity_id
_entity_poly.type
_entity_poly.pdbx_seq_one_letter_code
_entity_poly.pdbx_strand_id
1 'polypeptide(L)'
;MRALQLFAERDLRLVEVEPPPPPGPGEVQLRIRHVGLNHIDVWGWRGMAFAKRKLPLTIGAEASGVVEEIGHGVAGLLPGQLVSIYGARTCGLCRACREGRDNLCEDVGGVHGFHLDGFAQEKINLPARLLVPAPPGVDEIGAAVAPVTSQTGGLS
;
A
#
# COMPACT_ATOMS: atom_id res chain seq x y z
N MET A 1 10.23 -7.82 -12.55
CA MET A 1 8.88 -8.12 -12.06
C MET A 1 7.86 -7.24 -12.76
N ARG A 2 6.58 -7.68 -12.80
CA ARG A 2 5.53 -6.92 -13.48
C ARG A 2 4.93 -5.86 -12.56
N ALA A 3 4.59 -4.70 -13.14
CA ALA A 3 3.85 -3.63 -12.48
C ALA A 3 2.87 -2.98 -13.45
N LEU A 4 1.73 -2.50 -12.92
CA LEU A 4 0.75 -1.75 -13.68
C LEU A 4 0.96 -0.26 -13.40
N GLN A 5 1.51 0.48 -14.38
CA GLN A 5 1.95 1.86 -14.23
C GLN A 5 1.17 2.83 -15.11
N LEU A 6 0.85 3.98 -14.53
CA LEU A 6 0.28 5.13 -15.21
C LEU A 6 1.43 6.01 -15.74
N PHE A 7 1.53 6.17 -17.06
CA PHE A 7 2.57 6.97 -17.74
C PHE A 7 2.10 8.39 -18.04
N ALA A 8 0.83 8.55 -18.33
CA ALA A 8 0.16 9.82 -18.57
C ALA A 8 -1.33 9.66 -18.25
N GLU A 9 -2.10 10.74 -18.35
CA GLU A 9 -3.56 10.68 -18.26
C GLU A 9 -4.09 9.63 -19.24
N ARG A 10 -4.88 8.66 -18.73
CA ARG A 10 -5.49 7.54 -19.45
C ARG A 10 -4.50 6.58 -20.14
N ASP A 11 -3.21 6.67 -19.84
CA ASP A 11 -2.17 5.80 -20.39
C ASP A 11 -1.65 4.85 -19.31
N LEU A 12 -2.34 3.74 -19.12
CA LEU A 12 -2.03 2.69 -18.17
C LEU A 12 -1.40 1.49 -18.89
N ARG A 13 -0.22 1.06 -18.41
CA ARG A 13 0.55 0.00 -19.06
C ARG A 13 1.02 -1.05 -18.06
N LEU A 14 0.94 -2.32 -18.45
CA LEU A 14 1.63 -3.41 -17.78
C LEU A 14 3.09 -3.43 -18.26
N VAL A 15 4.03 -3.26 -17.35
CA VAL A 15 5.46 -3.14 -17.66
C VAL A 15 6.31 -4.03 -16.77
N GLU A 16 7.52 -4.33 -17.25
CA GLU A 16 8.56 -4.93 -16.42
C GLU A 16 9.35 -3.83 -15.70
N VAL A 17 9.52 -4.01 -14.40
CA VAL A 17 10.30 -3.13 -13.53
C VAL A 17 11.30 -3.95 -12.70
N GLU A 18 12.34 -3.30 -12.20
CA GLU A 18 13.29 -3.93 -11.28
C GLU A 18 12.56 -4.39 -9.99
N PRO A 19 12.83 -5.59 -9.49
CA PRO A 19 12.31 -6.00 -8.17
C PRO A 19 12.93 -5.13 -7.07
N PRO A 20 12.22 -4.93 -5.94
CA PRO A 20 12.79 -4.20 -4.83
C PRO A 20 14.00 -4.95 -4.26
N PRO A 21 15.01 -4.21 -3.74
CA PRO A 21 16.13 -4.84 -3.03
C PRO A 21 15.64 -5.55 -1.76
N PRO A 22 16.49 -6.32 -1.07
CA PRO A 22 16.16 -6.84 0.27
C PRO A 22 15.64 -5.73 1.19
N PRO A 23 14.66 -6.01 2.08
CA PRO A 23 14.06 -4.99 2.93
C PRO A 23 15.08 -4.41 3.93
N GLY A 24 15.05 -3.09 4.07
CA GLY A 24 15.86 -2.35 5.04
C GLY A 24 15.37 -2.51 6.49
N PRO A 25 16.07 -1.89 7.46
CA PRO A 25 15.65 -1.90 8.85
C PRO A 25 14.22 -1.34 9.02
N GLY A 26 13.36 -2.06 9.73
CA GLY A 26 11.96 -1.69 9.94
C GLY A 26 11.03 -1.93 8.75
N GLU A 27 11.53 -2.45 7.65
CA GLU A 27 10.75 -2.77 6.44
C GLU A 27 10.46 -4.26 6.32
N VAL A 28 9.44 -4.56 5.54
CA VAL A 28 9.03 -5.92 5.17
C VAL A 28 8.83 -5.97 3.67
N GLN A 29 9.38 -6.99 3.03
CA GLN A 29 9.08 -7.30 1.64
C GLN A 29 7.82 -8.14 1.56
N LEU A 30 6.88 -7.67 0.76
CA LEU A 30 5.63 -8.37 0.49
C LEU A 30 5.58 -8.88 -0.94
N ARG A 31 5.01 -10.06 -1.12
CA ARG A 31 4.43 -10.49 -2.38
C ARG A 31 2.96 -10.10 -2.37
N ILE A 32 2.59 -9.22 -3.29
CA ILE A 32 1.21 -8.78 -3.42
C ILE A 32 0.35 -9.93 -3.95
N ARG A 33 -0.82 -10.12 -3.35
CA ARG A 33 -1.77 -11.18 -3.71
C ARG A 33 -2.97 -10.62 -4.45
N HIS A 34 -3.59 -9.59 -3.91
CA HIS A 34 -4.74 -8.92 -4.51
C HIS A 34 -4.63 -7.41 -4.31
N VAL A 35 -5.11 -6.67 -5.29
CA VAL A 35 -5.18 -5.21 -5.26
C VAL A 35 -6.63 -4.78 -5.42
N GLY A 36 -7.13 -3.99 -4.51
CA GLY A 36 -8.43 -3.32 -4.63
C GLY A 36 -8.28 -2.03 -5.44
N LEU A 37 -9.12 -1.85 -6.45
CA LEU A 37 -9.19 -0.61 -7.21
C LEU A 37 -10.32 0.26 -6.66
N ASN A 38 -10.01 1.50 -6.35
CA ASN A 38 -10.89 2.47 -5.78
C ASN A 38 -11.12 3.67 -6.71
N HIS A 39 -12.06 4.55 -6.36
CA HIS A 39 -12.29 5.77 -7.14
C HIS A 39 -11.05 6.66 -7.24
N ILE A 40 -10.15 6.62 -6.25
CA ILE A 40 -8.89 7.38 -6.31
C ILE A 40 -8.01 6.92 -7.48
N ASP A 41 -7.98 5.63 -7.80
CA ASP A 41 -7.25 5.10 -8.95
C ASP A 41 -7.87 5.60 -10.26
N VAL A 42 -9.20 5.63 -10.35
CA VAL A 42 -9.94 6.15 -11.51
C VAL A 42 -9.71 7.66 -11.68
N TRP A 43 -9.75 8.42 -10.59
CA TRP A 43 -9.48 9.86 -10.61
C TRP A 43 -8.03 10.12 -11.04
N GLY A 44 -7.09 9.34 -10.51
CA GLY A 44 -5.70 9.38 -10.91
C GLY A 44 -5.53 9.10 -12.41
N TRP A 45 -6.15 8.06 -12.92
CA TRP A 45 -6.11 7.71 -14.33
C TRP A 45 -6.73 8.80 -15.23
N ARG A 46 -7.80 9.47 -14.79
CA ARG A 46 -8.46 10.57 -15.51
C ARG A 46 -7.72 11.92 -15.43
N GLY A 47 -6.58 11.99 -14.76
CA GLY A 47 -5.86 13.25 -14.58
C GLY A 47 -6.45 14.19 -13.52
N MET A 48 -7.47 13.74 -12.77
CA MET A 48 -8.07 14.51 -11.67
C MET A 48 -7.19 14.43 -10.41
N ALA A 49 -5.96 14.90 -10.53
CA ALA A 49 -5.02 14.90 -9.41
C ALA A 49 -5.16 16.16 -8.58
N PHE A 50 -5.43 16.04 -7.29
CA PHE A 50 -5.46 17.15 -6.33
C PHE A 50 -4.04 17.67 -6.03
N ALA A 51 -3.01 16.95 -6.43
CA ALA A 51 -1.61 17.29 -6.21
C ALA A 51 -0.75 16.88 -7.40
N LYS A 52 0.44 17.49 -7.53
CA LYS A 52 1.43 17.07 -8.52
C LYS A 52 1.88 15.64 -8.21
N ARG A 53 1.80 14.77 -9.22
CA ARG A 53 2.27 13.39 -9.16
C ARG A 53 3.50 13.21 -10.01
N LYS A 54 4.40 12.35 -9.58
CA LYS A 54 5.53 11.90 -10.41
C LYS A 54 5.08 10.71 -11.25
N LEU A 55 5.19 10.81 -12.55
CA LEU A 55 4.93 9.70 -13.48
C LEU A 55 6.24 9.20 -14.09
N PRO A 56 6.36 7.92 -14.46
CA PRO A 56 5.33 6.88 -14.28
C PRO A 56 5.09 6.54 -12.82
N LEU A 57 3.87 6.09 -12.49
CA LEU A 57 3.45 5.75 -11.13
C LEU A 57 2.73 4.40 -11.13
N THR A 58 3.14 3.47 -10.29
CA THR A 58 2.39 2.23 -10.05
C THR A 58 1.08 2.55 -9.34
N ILE A 59 -0.05 2.06 -9.86
CA ILE A 59 -1.38 2.30 -9.29
C ILE A 59 -1.72 1.33 -8.16
N GLY A 60 -2.90 1.47 -7.55
CA GLY A 60 -3.45 0.59 -6.51
C GLY A 60 -3.24 1.15 -5.12
N ALA A 61 -4.33 1.61 -4.48
CA ALA A 61 -4.30 2.28 -3.18
C ALA A 61 -4.54 1.33 -2.00
N GLU A 62 -5.06 0.13 -2.23
CA GLU A 62 -5.24 -0.90 -1.21
C GLU A 62 -4.89 -2.28 -1.75
N ALA A 63 -4.40 -3.15 -0.88
CA ALA A 63 -4.00 -4.51 -1.26
C ALA A 63 -3.90 -5.44 -0.05
N SER A 64 -3.82 -6.72 -0.36
CA SER A 64 -3.28 -7.75 0.52
C SER A 64 -1.96 -8.31 -0.02
N GLY A 65 -1.13 -8.78 0.88
CA GLY A 65 0.14 -9.41 0.53
C GLY A 65 0.53 -10.49 1.53
N VAL A 66 1.45 -11.33 1.10
CA VAL A 66 2.10 -12.32 1.97
C VAL A 66 3.51 -11.84 2.26
N VAL A 67 3.88 -11.87 3.52
CA VAL A 67 5.24 -11.55 3.98
C VAL A 67 6.24 -12.53 3.37
N GLU A 68 7.20 -12.03 2.60
CA GLU A 68 8.29 -12.85 2.04
C GLU A 68 9.56 -12.73 2.88
N GLU A 69 10.00 -11.51 3.15
CA GLU A 69 11.24 -11.23 3.87
C GLU A 69 11.03 -10.09 4.87
N ILE A 70 11.73 -10.18 5.99
CA ILE A 70 11.61 -9.25 7.12
C ILE A 70 12.95 -8.58 7.36
N GLY A 71 12.96 -7.25 7.33
CA GLY A 71 14.12 -6.45 7.65
C GLY A 71 14.43 -6.44 9.15
N HIS A 72 15.65 -6.02 9.47
CA HIS A 72 16.11 -5.96 10.86
C HIS A 72 15.21 -5.06 11.73
N GLY A 73 14.96 -5.49 12.97
CA GLY A 73 14.19 -4.71 13.96
C GLY A 73 12.67 -4.79 13.82
N VAL A 74 12.14 -5.55 12.86
CA VAL A 74 10.69 -5.80 12.75
C VAL A 74 10.29 -6.91 13.73
N ALA A 75 9.20 -6.69 14.45
CA ALA A 75 8.59 -7.67 15.35
C ALA A 75 7.10 -7.85 15.03
N GLY A 76 6.53 -8.99 15.41
CA GLY A 76 5.10 -9.27 15.29
C GLY A 76 4.62 -9.70 13.91
N LEU A 77 5.52 -9.85 12.94
CA LEU A 77 5.23 -10.39 11.61
C LEU A 77 6.10 -11.62 11.33
N LEU A 78 5.59 -12.56 10.55
CA LEU A 78 6.28 -13.80 10.20
C LEU A 78 6.25 -14.02 8.68
N PRO A 79 7.30 -14.58 8.07
CA PRO A 79 7.27 -15.03 6.68
C PRO A 79 6.09 -15.98 6.44
N GLY A 80 5.42 -15.82 5.31
CA GLY A 80 4.22 -16.58 4.96
C GLY A 80 2.92 -16.01 5.51
N GLN A 81 2.97 -14.99 6.38
CA GLN A 81 1.79 -14.38 6.97
C GLN A 81 1.04 -13.49 5.98
N LEU A 82 -0.28 -13.65 5.92
CA LEU A 82 -1.16 -12.78 5.16
C LEU A 82 -1.38 -11.46 5.92
N VAL A 83 -1.26 -10.34 5.22
CA VAL A 83 -1.45 -9.00 5.77
C VAL A 83 -2.34 -8.14 4.86
N SER A 84 -3.12 -7.26 5.48
CA SER A 84 -3.73 -6.10 4.84
C SER A 84 -2.74 -4.94 4.86
N ILE A 85 -2.79 -4.05 3.85
CA ILE A 85 -1.85 -2.95 3.71
C ILE A 85 -2.56 -1.61 3.89
N TYR A 86 -2.10 -0.80 4.84
CA TYR A 86 -2.59 0.56 5.03
C TYR A 86 -1.95 1.49 3.98
N GLY A 87 -2.78 2.09 3.11
CA GLY A 87 -2.30 2.83 1.93
C GLY A 87 -1.69 4.20 2.21
N ALA A 88 -1.91 4.80 3.38
CA ALA A 88 -1.32 6.10 3.73
C ALA A 88 0.03 5.91 4.42
N ARG A 89 1.09 6.53 3.87
CA ARG A 89 2.42 6.50 4.46
C ARG A 89 2.55 7.53 5.58
N THR A 90 2.06 7.20 6.76
CA THR A 90 2.17 8.01 7.96
C THR A 90 3.59 8.00 8.52
N CYS A 91 3.98 9.02 9.31
CA CYS A 91 5.35 9.11 9.82
C CYS A 91 5.66 8.13 10.97
N GLY A 92 4.64 7.69 11.73
CA GLY A 92 4.78 6.82 12.89
C GLY A 92 5.39 7.48 14.14
N LEU A 93 5.82 8.75 14.07
CA LEU A 93 6.61 9.43 15.11
C LEU A 93 5.88 10.62 15.75
N CYS A 94 4.99 11.31 15.03
CA CYS A 94 4.25 12.45 15.57
C CYS A 94 3.30 12.02 16.68
N ARG A 95 2.79 13.00 17.41
CA ARG A 95 1.87 12.74 18.54
C ARG A 95 0.65 11.93 18.10
N ALA A 96 0.02 12.29 16.98
CA ALA A 96 -1.16 11.60 16.48
C ALA A 96 -0.86 10.13 16.17
N CYS A 97 0.24 9.82 15.47
CA CYS A 97 0.64 8.44 15.19
C CYS A 97 0.92 7.64 16.47
N ARG A 98 1.58 8.23 17.45
CA ARG A 98 1.86 7.55 18.74
C ARG A 98 0.63 7.31 19.59
N GLU A 99 -0.44 8.08 19.37
CA GLU A 99 -1.74 7.90 20.00
C GLU A 99 -2.68 6.98 19.20
N GLY A 100 -2.21 6.36 18.08
CA GLY A 100 -3.01 5.49 17.22
C GLY A 100 -4.02 6.25 16.33
N ARG A 101 -3.82 7.56 16.17
CA ARG A 101 -4.65 8.43 15.31
C ARG A 101 -3.91 8.80 14.03
N ASP A 102 -3.49 7.79 13.28
CA ASP A 102 -2.66 7.93 12.07
C ASP A 102 -3.32 8.77 10.98
N ASN A 103 -4.66 8.79 10.94
CA ASN A 103 -5.45 9.64 10.06
C ASN A 103 -5.21 11.15 10.30
N LEU A 104 -4.68 11.52 11.46
CA LEU A 104 -4.30 12.90 11.83
C LEU A 104 -2.77 13.10 11.80
N CYS A 105 -2.04 12.26 11.07
CA CYS A 105 -0.60 12.38 10.96
C CYS A 105 -0.19 13.77 10.42
N GLU A 106 0.73 14.44 11.12
CA GLU A 106 1.20 15.78 10.77
C GLU A 106 2.21 15.76 9.61
N ASP A 107 2.80 14.59 9.32
CA ASP A 107 3.82 14.40 8.28
C ASP A 107 3.48 13.14 7.47
N VAL A 108 2.46 13.24 6.64
CA VAL A 108 2.06 12.17 5.72
C VAL A 108 2.95 12.19 4.50
N GLY A 109 3.73 11.12 4.29
CA GLY A 109 4.59 10.97 3.11
C GLY A 109 3.82 10.76 1.80
N GLY A 110 2.52 10.57 1.85
CA GLY A 110 1.64 10.40 0.69
C GLY A 110 0.77 9.15 0.78
N VAL A 111 -0.08 9.00 -0.22
CA VAL A 111 -0.95 7.81 -0.41
C VAL A 111 -0.37 6.97 -1.52
N HIS A 112 -0.19 5.68 -1.26
CA HIS A 112 0.24 4.70 -2.26
C HIS A 112 -0.80 4.59 -3.39
N GLY A 113 -0.31 4.43 -4.62
CA GLY A 113 -1.15 4.42 -5.82
C GLY A 113 -1.57 5.81 -6.31
N PHE A 114 -1.24 6.88 -5.56
CA PHE A 114 -1.59 8.25 -5.94
C PHE A 114 -0.41 9.23 -5.85
N HIS A 115 0.32 9.28 -4.74
CA HIS A 115 1.53 10.09 -4.57
C HIS A 115 2.80 9.26 -4.61
N LEU A 116 2.71 8.04 -4.14
CA LEU A 116 3.77 7.04 -4.07
C LEU A 116 3.38 5.84 -4.92
N ASP A 117 4.36 5.06 -5.38
CA ASP A 117 4.08 3.80 -6.05
C ASP A 117 3.14 2.93 -5.23
N GLY A 118 2.10 2.46 -5.90
CA GLY A 118 1.04 1.67 -5.32
C GLY A 118 1.31 0.17 -5.35
N PHE A 119 0.27 -0.58 -5.12
CA PHE A 119 0.37 -2.01 -4.87
C PHE A 119 0.14 -2.89 -6.10
N ALA A 120 -0.19 -2.31 -7.28
CA ALA A 120 -0.37 -3.07 -8.51
C ALA A 120 0.98 -3.50 -9.12
N GLN A 121 1.76 -4.24 -8.35
CA GLN A 121 3.05 -4.82 -8.68
C GLN A 121 3.27 -6.14 -7.92
N GLU A 122 4.19 -6.98 -8.38
CA GLU A 122 4.36 -8.31 -7.79
C GLU A 122 4.96 -8.28 -6.38
N LYS A 123 5.89 -7.34 -6.11
CA LYS A 123 6.56 -7.19 -4.81
C LYS A 123 6.77 -5.73 -4.44
N ILE A 124 6.76 -5.44 -3.14
CA ILE A 124 7.03 -4.11 -2.59
C ILE A 124 7.66 -4.22 -1.21
N ASN A 125 8.56 -3.29 -0.87
CA ASN A 125 9.04 -3.09 0.50
C ASN A 125 8.23 -1.98 1.17
N LEU A 126 7.73 -2.26 2.37
CA LEU A 126 6.92 -1.32 3.15
C LEU A 126 7.37 -1.29 4.61
N PRO A 127 7.25 -0.13 5.28
CA PRO A 127 7.39 -0.06 6.73
C PRO A 127 6.42 -1.02 7.42
N ALA A 128 6.91 -1.83 8.35
CA ALA A 128 6.12 -2.85 9.05
C ALA A 128 4.84 -2.29 9.70
N ARG A 129 4.88 -1.02 10.16
CA ARG A 129 3.73 -0.34 10.78
C ARG A 129 2.52 -0.13 9.86
N LEU A 130 2.71 -0.25 8.54
CA LEU A 130 1.61 -0.16 7.57
C LEU A 130 0.92 -1.50 7.32
N LEU A 131 1.41 -2.57 7.96
CA LEU A 131 0.96 -3.93 7.74
C LEU A 131 0.13 -4.41 8.92
N VAL A 132 -1.08 -4.86 8.62
CA VAL A 132 -2.00 -5.42 9.62
C VAL A 132 -2.19 -6.91 9.33
N PRO A 133 -1.81 -7.81 10.25
CA PRO A 133 -2.09 -9.24 10.08
C PRO A 133 -3.58 -9.49 9.80
N ALA A 134 -3.87 -10.27 8.76
CA ALA A 134 -5.24 -10.64 8.47
C ALA A 134 -5.82 -11.49 9.63
N PRO A 135 -7.03 -11.21 10.10
CA PRO A 135 -7.65 -12.03 11.13
C PRO A 135 -7.89 -13.47 10.65
N PRO A 136 -7.94 -14.45 11.57
CA PRO A 136 -8.30 -15.82 11.22
C PRO A 136 -9.63 -15.89 10.45
N GLY A 137 -9.65 -16.64 9.36
CA GLY A 137 -10.85 -16.81 8.52
C GLY A 137 -11.05 -15.74 7.45
N VAL A 138 -10.24 -14.70 7.40
CA VAL A 138 -10.22 -13.71 6.32
C VAL A 138 -9.31 -14.23 5.21
N ASP A 139 -9.83 -14.30 4.00
CA ASP A 139 -9.07 -14.70 2.82
C ASP A 139 -8.27 -13.52 2.22
N GLU A 140 -7.48 -13.80 1.19
CA GLU A 140 -6.62 -12.82 0.53
C GLU A 140 -7.43 -11.66 -0.09
N ILE A 141 -8.64 -11.92 -0.58
CA ILE A 141 -9.51 -10.90 -1.19
C ILE A 141 -10.09 -10.00 -0.10
N GLY A 142 -10.65 -10.60 0.96
CA GLY A 142 -11.17 -9.86 2.11
C GLY A 142 -10.11 -8.98 2.75
N ALA A 143 -8.88 -9.49 2.90
CA ALA A 143 -7.76 -8.71 3.40
C ALA A 143 -7.36 -7.54 2.48
N ALA A 144 -7.55 -7.67 1.15
CA ALA A 144 -7.20 -6.63 0.19
C ALA A 144 -8.14 -5.42 0.24
N VAL A 145 -9.46 -5.65 0.44
CA VAL A 145 -10.48 -4.59 0.39
C VAL A 145 -10.81 -3.99 1.77
N ALA A 146 -10.35 -4.61 2.84
CA ALA A 146 -10.61 -4.15 4.20
C ALA A 146 -10.10 -2.72 4.51
N PRO A 147 -8.90 -2.31 4.05
CA PRO A 147 -8.31 -1.03 4.49
C PRO A 147 -9.10 0.21 4.05
N VAL A 148 -9.63 0.25 2.85
CA VAL A 148 -10.35 1.42 2.32
C VAL A 148 -11.86 1.20 2.35
N THR A 149 -12.33 0.06 1.85
CA THR A 149 -13.76 -0.23 1.74
C THR A 149 -14.45 -0.29 3.10
N SER A 150 -13.79 -0.85 4.12
CA SER A 150 -14.38 -0.91 5.48
C SER A 150 -14.43 0.46 6.16
N GLN A 151 -13.47 1.35 5.89
CA GLN A 151 -13.46 2.71 6.45
C GLN A 151 -14.54 3.59 5.84
N THR A 152 -14.84 3.42 4.57
CA THR A 152 -15.90 4.19 3.88
C THR A 152 -17.30 3.64 4.14
N GLY A 153 -17.43 2.35 4.43
CA GLY A 153 -18.72 1.70 4.74
C GLY A 153 -19.14 1.78 6.21
N GLY A 154 -18.27 2.13 7.12
CA GLY A 154 -18.50 2.15 8.57
C GLY A 154 -19.14 3.43 9.14
N LEU A 155 -19.56 4.35 8.30
CA LEU A 155 -20.17 5.65 8.69
C LEU A 155 -21.69 5.71 8.46
N SER A 156 -22.35 4.58 8.38
CA SER A 156 -23.84 4.50 8.29
C SER A 156 -24.45 3.97 9.56
#